data_ee792cb8472fe23ba0d6c21c2dea5468
#
_entry.id   ee792cb8472fe23ba0d6c21c2dea5468
#
_cell.length_a   1.000
_cell.length_b   1.000
_cell.length_c   1.000
_cell.angle_alpha   90.00
_cell.angle_beta   90.00
_cell.angle_gamma   90.00
#
_symmetry.space_group_name_H-M   'P 1'
#
loop_
_entity.id
_entity.type
_entity.pdbx_description
1 polymer ?
#
loop_
_entity_poly.entity_id
_entity_poly.type
_entity_poly.pdbx_seq_one_letter_code
_entity_poly.pdbx_strand_id
1 'polypeptide(L)'
;AVVTKPDSQKGRGRALTKSIVKQIAEANNIPVWQPLRVDALAEHIEKLTVHGNKPIGVLVSYGRIISQPIIDLFEPGIVNVHPSLLPLYRGPSPIESAILHGDTETGVTIMQLSKAMDAGPIYSQVTVPLLDIETAPELETQLAELGAQELSLTLPAIINGTVKPTPQDDSVATYCQLLTKQDSHLDTSLLTAEQAERRVRAY
;
A
#
# COMPACT_ATOMS: atom_id res chain seq x y z
N ALA A 1 17.97 -3.09 -1.89
CA ALA A 1 17.76 -2.99 -0.45
C ALA A 1 16.26 -2.95 -0.13
N VAL A 2 15.90 -3.36 1.08
CA VAL A 2 14.53 -3.27 1.60
C VAL A 2 14.52 -2.24 2.74
N VAL A 3 13.51 -1.36 2.72
CA VAL A 3 13.26 -0.39 3.80
C VAL A 3 12.05 -0.84 4.59
N THR A 4 12.19 -0.96 5.91
CA THR A 4 11.07 -1.34 6.79
C THR A 4 11.12 -0.56 8.10
N LYS A 5 10.01 -0.59 8.84
CA LYS A 5 9.95 0.03 10.17
C LYS A 5 10.98 -0.60 11.11
N PRO A 6 11.52 0.17 12.09
CA PRO A 6 12.37 -0.39 13.14
C PRO A 6 11.71 -1.54 13.88
N ASP A 7 12.52 -2.44 14.42
CA ASP A 7 12.06 -3.52 15.29
C ASP A 7 11.27 -2.92 16.46
N SER A 8 10.18 -3.55 16.82
CA SER A 8 9.27 -3.06 17.85
C SER A 8 8.97 -4.12 18.92
N GLN A 9 8.67 -3.67 20.11
CA GLN A 9 8.25 -4.57 21.19
C GLN A 9 6.83 -5.07 20.90
N LYS A 10 6.64 -6.40 20.84
CA LYS A 10 5.34 -7.05 20.62
C LYS A 10 5.03 -8.08 21.69
N GLY A 11 3.74 -8.33 21.90
CA GLY A 11 3.23 -9.33 22.83
C GLY A 11 3.33 -8.92 24.31
N ARG A 12 2.81 -9.77 25.20
CA ARG A 12 2.76 -9.53 26.65
C ARG A 12 4.15 -9.42 27.30
N GLY A 13 5.18 -10.06 26.73
CA GLY A 13 6.56 -10.01 27.21
C GLY A 13 7.40 -8.86 26.67
N ARG A 14 6.85 -7.97 25.84
CA ARG A 14 7.56 -6.85 25.18
C ARG A 14 8.89 -7.25 24.52
N ALA A 15 8.96 -8.48 23.97
CA ALA A 15 10.14 -8.92 23.24
C ALA A 15 10.33 -8.09 21.96
N LEU A 16 11.57 -7.70 21.70
CA LEU A 16 11.92 -7.00 20.45
C LEU A 16 11.72 -7.95 19.28
N THR A 17 10.80 -7.60 18.38
CA THR A 17 10.39 -8.44 17.27
C THR A 17 10.71 -7.77 15.94
N LYS A 18 11.41 -8.50 15.06
CA LYS A 18 11.66 -8.08 13.67
C LYS A 18 10.35 -8.08 12.88
N SER A 19 10.20 -7.13 11.95
CA SER A 19 9.11 -7.20 10.97
C SER A 19 9.26 -8.45 10.08
N ILE A 20 8.15 -8.98 9.57
CA ILE A 20 8.16 -10.10 8.61
C ILE A 20 8.99 -9.72 7.38
N VAL A 21 8.83 -8.50 6.89
CA VAL A 21 9.60 -7.96 5.76
C VAL A 21 11.11 -8.03 6.00
N LYS A 22 11.57 -7.66 7.22
CA LYS A 22 12.99 -7.79 7.58
C LYS A 22 13.45 -9.25 7.61
N GLN A 23 12.65 -10.13 8.20
CA GLN A 23 12.99 -11.56 8.26
C GLN A 23 13.16 -12.17 6.86
N ILE A 24 12.23 -11.86 5.95
CA ILE A 24 12.29 -12.33 4.56
C ILE A 24 13.51 -11.74 3.83
N ALA A 25 13.77 -10.45 3.99
CA ALA A 25 14.91 -9.79 3.35
C ALA A 25 16.25 -10.39 3.83
N GLU A 26 16.41 -10.58 5.13
CA GLU A 26 17.62 -11.20 5.72
C GLU A 26 17.81 -12.65 5.23
N ALA A 27 16.72 -13.44 5.17
CA ALA A 27 16.76 -14.81 4.67
C ALA A 27 17.19 -14.90 3.19
N ASN A 28 16.96 -13.85 2.41
CA ASN A 28 17.35 -13.74 1.01
C ASN A 28 18.62 -12.90 0.78
N ASN A 29 19.38 -12.57 1.83
CA ASN A 29 20.59 -11.76 1.77
C ASN A 29 20.37 -10.36 1.13
N ILE A 30 19.17 -9.79 1.30
CA ILE A 30 18.83 -8.44 0.83
C ILE A 30 19.15 -7.45 1.96
N PRO A 31 19.96 -6.40 1.71
CA PRO A 31 20.25 -5.36 2.71
C PRO A 31 18.98 -4.72 3.25
N VAL A 32 18.90 -4.54 4.58
CA VAL A 32 17.75 -3.96 5.26
C VAL A 32 18.11 -2.62 5.89
N TRP A 33 17.30 -1.61 5.63
CA TRP A 33 17.41 -0.30 6.24
C TRP A 33 16.18 -0.02 7.11
N GLN A 34 16.42 0.41 8.34
CA GLN A 34 15.37 0.69 9.32
C GLN A 34 15.51 2.13 9.88
N PRO A 35 15.30 3.15 9.05
CA PRO A 35 15.48 4.52 9.48
C PRO A 35 14.42 4.92 10.50
N LEU A 36 14.80 5.70 11.51
CA LEU A 36 13.85 6.33 12.43
C LEU A 36 13.06 7.44 11.72
N ARG A 37 13.69 8.16 10.80
CA ARG A 37 13.10 9.19 9.96
C ARG A 37 13.34 8.85 8.49
N VAL A 38 12.32 9.06 7.66
CA VAL A 38 12.38 8.75 6.22
C VAL A 38 13.49 9.53 5.51
N ASP A 39 13.70 10.79 5.90
CA ASP A 39 14.71 11.65 5.30
C ASP A 39 16.15 11.09 5.46
N ALA A 40 16.40 10.28 6.49
CA ALA A 40 17.68 9.60 6.67
C ALA A 40 18.01 8.56 5.57
N LEU A 41 17.05 8.25 4.70
CA LEU A 41 17.26 7.36 3.55
C LEU A 41 18.04 8.04 2.41
N ALA A 42 18.07 9.37 2.33
CA ALA A 42 18.64 10.10 1.21
C ALA A 42 20.07 9.63 0.87
N GLU A 43 20.96 9.63 1.86
CA GLU A 43 22.36 9.20 1.65
C GLU A 43 22.49 7.73 1.18
N HIS A 44 21.56 6.86 1.61
CA HIS A 44 21.57 5.46 1.21
C HIS A 44 21.08 5.30 -0.22
N ILE A 45 20.05 6.05 -0.60
CA ILE A 45 19.48 6.03 -1.95
C ILE A 45 20.47 6.62 -2.96
N GLU A 46 21.12 7.73 -2.62
CA GLU A 46 22.14 8.36 -3.47
C GLU A 46 23.30 7.41 -3.78
N LYS A 47 23.71 6.59 -2.82
CA LYS A 47 24.75 5.56 -3.02
C LYS A 47 24.32 4.42 -3.97
N LEU A 48 23.02 4.25 -4.22
CA LEU A 48 22.49 3.30 -5.21
C LEU A 48 22.54 3.87 -6.64
N THR A 49 22.77 5.18 -6.80
CA THR A 49 22.88 5.81 -8.11
C THR A 49 24.20 5.39 -8.76
N VAL A 50 24.13 4.67 -9.87
CA VAL A 50 25.30 4.16 -10.59
C VAL A 50 25.36 4.79 -11.98
N HIS A 51 26.48 5.42 -12.33
CA HIS A 51 26.69 6.09 -13.62
C HIS A 51 25.59 7.09 -14.00
N GLY A 52 25.01 7.79 -12.99
CA GLY A 52 23.91 8.73 -13.17
C GLY A 52 22.51 8.12 -13.25
N ASN A 53 22.38 6.79 -13.27
CA ASN A 53 21.09 6.11 -13.24
C ASN A 53 20.59 6.02 -11.79
N LYS A 54 19.48 6.68 -11.50
CA LYS A 54 18.80 6.60 -10.21
C LYS A 54 18.11 5.24 -10.04
N PRO A 55 17.96 4.76 -8.79
CA PRO A 55 17.19 3.55 -8.53
C PRO A 55 15.69 3.77 -8.79
N ILE A 56 14.95 2.71 -9.07
CA ILE A 56 13.49 2.72 -8.98
C ILE A 56 13.07 2.35 -7.55
N GLY A 57 12.04 3.02 -7.02
CA GLY A 57 11.43 2.66 -5.74
C GLY A 57 10.18 1.81 -5.93
N VAL A 58 9.95 0.88 -5.00
CA VAL A 58 8.68 0.17 -4.87
C VAL A 58 8.19 0.35 -3.44
N LEU A 59 6.94 0.77 -3.29
CA LEU A 59 6.29 1.02 -2.00
C LEU A 59 5.06 0.11 -1.86
N VAL A 60 5.00 -0.60 -0.75
CA VAL A 60 3.85 -1.43 -0.39
C VAL A 60 3.62 -1.30 1.11
N SER A 61 2.47 -0.77 1.52
CA SER A 61 2.02 -0.71 2.93
C SER A 61 3.07 -0.21 3.94
N TYR A 62 3.93 0.76 3.55
CA TYR A 62 5.00 1.26 4.43
C TYR A 62 4.48 2.08 5.61
N GLY A 63 3.36 2.78 5.42
CA GLY A 63 2.65 3.53 6.45
C GLY A 63 3.44 4.72 7.00
N ARG A 64 4.28 5.35 6.17
CA ARG A 64 4.95 6.62 6.44
C ARG A 64 4.87 7.51 5.22
N ILE A 65 4.73 8.80 5.44
CA ILE A 65 4.75 9.79 4.36
C ILE A 65 6.17 9.88 3.79
N ILE A 66 6.29 9.77 2.48
CA ILE A 66 7.54 9.97 1.74
C ILE A 66 7.55 11.42 1.24
N SER A 67 8.55 12.18 1.65
CA SER A 67 8.69 13.58 1.23
C SER A 67 9.11 13.70 -0.23
N GLN A 68 8.74 14.81 -0.89
CA GLN A 68 9.11 15.04 -2.29
C GLN A 68 10.62 14.92 -2.54
N PRO A 69 11.52 15.48 -1.69
CA PRO A 69 12.96 15.31 -1.89
C PRO A 69 13.42 13.84 -1.93
N ILE A 70 12.74 12.95 -1.19
CA ILE A 70 13.05 11.50 -1.25
C ILE A 70 12.49 10.89 -2.53
N ILE A 71 11.29 11.27 -2.97
CA ILE A 71 10.69 10.78 -4.22
C ILE A 71 11.60 11.13 -5.41
N ASP A 72 12.16 12.33 -5.43
CA ASP A 72 13.00 12.85 -6.51
C ASP A 72 14.36 12.13 -6.66
N LEU A 73 14.73 11.31 -5.66
CA LEU A 73 15.94 10.46 -5.74
C LEU A 73 15.73 9.19 -6.57
N PHE A 74 14.51 8.90 -7.01
CA PHE A 74 14.16 7.72 -7.80
C PHE A 74 13.82 8.10 -9.23
N GLU A 75 14.09 7.20 -10.19
CA GLU A 75 13.72 7.35 -11.59
C GLU A 75 13.25 6.00 -12.14
N PRO A 76 12.07 5.92 -12.77
CA PRO A 76 11.12 7.00 -13.07
C PRO A 76 10.29 7.48 -11.88
N GLY A 77 10.63 7.12 -10.66
CA GLY A 77 9.95 7.48 -9.43
C GLY A 77 9.79 6.28 -8.49
N ILE A 78 8.81 6.37 -7.59
CA ILE A 78 8.42 5.27 -6.70
C ILE A 78 7.09 4.71 -7.20
N VAL A 79 7.05 3.42 -7.44
CA VAL A 79 5.83 2.68 -7.79
C VAL A 79 5.16 2.23 -6.51
N ASN A 80 3.87 2.53 -6.34
CA ASN A 80 3.06 2.11 -5.19
C ASN A 80 2.04 1.06 -5.60
N VAL A 81 1.89 0.03 -4.77
CA VAL A 81 0.81 -0.96 -4.88
C VAL A 81 -0.29 -0.55 -3.93
N HIS A 82 -1.45 -0.16 -4.46
CA HIS A 82 -2.58 0.30 -3.68
C HIS A 82 -3.76 -0.69 -3.81
N PRO A 83 -4.31 -1.21 -2.69
CA PRO A 83 -5.33 -2.25 -2.73
C PRO A 83 -6.75 -1.68 -2.89
N SER A 84 -6.97 -0.90 -3.95
CA SER A 84 -8.28 -0.47 -4.43
C SER A 84 -8.22 -0.16 -5.93
N LEU A 85 -9.39 0.03 -6.55
CA LEU A 85 -9.52 0.57 -7.91
C LEU A 85 -9.49 2.09 -7.84
N LEU A 86 -8.29 2.70 -7.80
CA LEU A 86 -8.14 4.15 -7.81
C LEU A 86 -8.88 4.78 -9.02
N PRO A 87 -9.52 5.93 -8.85
CA PRO A 87 -9.42 6.88 -7.74
C PRO A 87 -10.32 6.61 -6.52
N LEU A 88 -10.95 5.44 -6.44
CA LEU A 88 -11.76 5.07 -5.27
C LEU A 88 -10.86 4.68 -4.08
N TYR A 89 -11.26 5.11 -2.89
CA TYR A 89 -10.61 4.76 -1.62
C TYR A 89 -9.12 5.14 -1.56
N ARG A 90 -8.77 6.37 -1.95
CA ARG A 90 -7.47 6.94 -1.62
C ARG A 90 -7.30 7.00 -0.11
N GLY A 91 -6.16 6.56 0.43
CA GLY A 91 -5.91 6.60 1.87
C GLY A 91 -5.56 5.24 2.49
N PRO A 92 -5.59 5.16 3.84
CA PRO A 92 -4.95 4.07 4.57
C PRO A 92 -5.77 2.77 4.73
N SER A 93 -7.09 2.77 4.45
CA SER A 93 -7.99 1.63 4.75
C SER A 93 -8.92 1.28 3.58
N PRO A 94 -8.41 1.10 2.36
CA PRO A 94 -9.24 0.84 1.19
C PRO A 94 -9.96 -0.52 1.25
N ILE A 95 -9.33 -1.54 1.83
CA ILE A 95 -9.87 -2.92 1.92
C ILE A 95 -11.12 -2.93 2.78
N GLU A 96 -11.01 -2.41 4.00
CA GLU A 96 -12.13 -2.34 4.94
C GLU A 96 -13.24 -1.43 4.40
N SER A 97 -12.86 -0.38 3.68
CA SER A 97 -13.84 0.54 3.07
C SER A 97 -14.69 -0.15 2.01
N ALA A 98 -14.11 -0.97 1.15
CA ALA A 98 -14.85 -1.74 0.15
C ALA A 98 -15.88 -2.69 0.81
N ILE A 99 -15.48 -3.38 1.89
CA ILE A 99 -16.38 -4.26 2.66
C ILE A 99 -17.50 -3.46 3.31
N LEU A 100 -17.17 -2.35 3.99
CA LEU A 100 -18.15 -1.51 4.70
C LEU A 100 -19.21 -0.91 3.77
N HIS A 101 -18.83 -0.55 2.53
CA HIS A 101 -19.73 -0.01 1.54
C HIS A 101 -20.52 -1.11 0.80
N GLY A 102 -20.11 -2.37 0.92
CA GLY A 102 -20.72 -3.51 0.24
C GLY A 102 -20.51 -3.44 -1.27
N ASP A 103 -19.31 -3.08 -1.66
CA ASP A 103 -18.94 -3.03 -3.06
C ASP A 103 -19.02 -4.44 -3.68
N THR A 104 -19.39 -4.51 -4.94
CA THR A 104 -19.45 -5.77 -5.71
C THR A 104 -18.14 -6.13 -6.38
N GLU A 105 -17.17 -5.21 -6.35
CA GLU A 105 -15.83 -5.40 -6.87
C GLU A 105 -14.83 -4.51 -6.13
N THR A 106 -13.60 -4.93 -6.11
CA THR A 106 -12.44 -4.14 -5.68
C THR A 106 -11.25 -4.50 -6.58
N GLY A 107 -10.04 -4.17 -6.18
CA GLY A 107 -8.87 -4.55 -6.97
C GLY A 107 -7.58 -3.98 -6.45
N VAL A 108 -6.58 -4.02 -7.30
CA VAL A 108 -5.26 -3.46 -7.02
C VAL A 108 -4.89 -2.48 -8.12
N THR A 109 -4.31 -1.37 -7.73
CA THR A 109 -3.75 -0.36 -8.62
C THR A 109 -2.25 -0.28 -8.47
N ILE A 110 -1.51 -0.37 -9.56
CA ILE A 110 -0.10 -0.01 -9.65
C ILE A 110 -0.01 1.44 -10.10
N MET A 111 0.48 2.32 -9.24
CA MET A 111 0.52 3.76 -9.50
C MET A 111 1.90 4.35 -9.23
N GLN A 112 2.18 5.51 -9.77
CA GLN A 112 3.35 6.31 -9.43
C GLN A 112 3.05 7.10 -8.15
N LEU A 113 3.94 7.03 -7.16
CA LEU A 113 3.80 7.82 -5.94
C LEU A 113 3.88 9.32 -6.25
N SER A 114 3.01 10.10 -5.64
CA SER A 114 3.00 11.56 -5.70
C SER A 114 2.91 12.18 -4.31
N LYS A 115 3.09 13.48 -4.23
CA LYS A 115 2.96 14.22 -2.95
C LYS A 115 1.53 14.16 -2.39
N ALA A 116 0.52 14.17 -3.28
CA ALA A 116 -0.87 14.04 -2.87
C ALA A 116 -1.20 12.57 -2.58
N MET A 117 -1.94 12.31 -1.51
CA MET A 117 -2.25 10.96 -1.03
C MET A 117 -2.95 10.15 -2.11
N ASP A 118 -2.28 9.09 -2.55
CA ASP A 118 -2.73 8.10 -3.55
C ASP A 118 -3.35 8.70 -4.84
N ALA A 119 -2.99 9.95 -5.17
CA ALA A 119 -3.48 10.69 -6.33
C ALA A 119 -2.51 10.69 -7.53
N GLY A 120 -1.43 9.92 -7.47
CA GLY A 120 -0.48 9.81 -8.58
C GLY A 120 -1.05 9.04 -9.77
N PRO A 121 -0.43 9.17 -10.95
CA PRO A 121 -0.94 8.54 -12.16
C PRO A 121 -0.80 7.01 -12.13
N ILE A 122 -1.71 6.32 -12.80
CA ILE A 122 -1.90 4.87 -12.78
C ILE A 122 -1.17 4.20 -13.93
N TYR A 123 -0.38 3.17 -13.64
CA TYR A 123 0.26 2.30 -14.64
C TYR A 123 -0.65 1.14 -15.05
N SER A 124 -1.29 0.47 -14.09
CA SER A 124 -2.21 -0.64 -14.33
C SER A 124 -3.19 -0.82 -13.18
N GLN A 125 -4.30 -1.48 -13.48
CA GLN A 125 -5.31 -1.89 -12.51
C GLN A 125 -5.80 -3.29 -12.82
N VAL A 126 -6.09 -4.05 -11.77
CA VAL A 126 -6.71 -5.37 -11.89
C VAL A 126 -7.90 -5.45 -10.93
N THR A 127 -9.03 -5.88 -11.44
CA THR A 127 -10.30 -5.95 -10.72
C THR A 127 -10.53 -7.36 -10.16
N VAL A 128 -11.13 -7.42 -8.98
CA VAL A 128 -11.57 -8.66 -8.31
C VAL A 128 -13.04 -8.51 -7.94
N PRO A 129 -13.92 -9.45 -8.31
CA PRO A 129 -15.31 -9.46 -7.84
C PRO A 129 -15.35 -9.79 -6.33
N LEU A 130 -16.29 -9.18 -5.62
CA LEU A 130 -16.59 -9.46 -4.22
C LEU A 130 -17.91 -10.20 -4.12
N LEU A 131 -17.95 -11.21 -3.27
CA LEU A 131 -19.14 -12.04 -3.02
C LEU A 131 -19.95 -11.55 -1.81
N ASP A 132 -19.52 -10.46 -1.17
CA ASP A 132 -20.08 -9.89 0.07
C ASP A 132 -20.03 -10.86 1.27
N ILE A 133 -19.00 -11.73 1.29
CA ILE A 133 -18.74 -12.66 2.39
C ILE A 133 -17.27 -12.57 2.90
N GLU A 134 -16.41 -11.86 2.18
CA GLU A 134 -15.01 -11.75 2.51
C GLU A 134 -14.79 -10.98 3.81
N THR A 135 -13.89 -11.47 4.65
CA THR A 135 -13.35 -10.71 5.79
C THR A 135 -12.16 -9.86 5.35
N ALA A 136 -11.86 -8.79 6.08
CA ALA A 136 -10.72 -7.94 5.75
C ALA A 136 -9.38 -8.71 5.69
N PRO A 137 -9.04 -9.64 6.60
CA PRO A 137 -7.81 -10.43 6.48
C PRO A 137 -7.74 -11.35 5.25
N GLU A 138 -8.86 -11.93 4.85
CA GLU A 138 -8.94 -12.77 3.65
C GLU A 138 -8.73 -11.92 2.40
N LEU A 139 -9.42 -10.78 2.31
CA LEU A 139 -9.31 -9.87 1.18
C LEU A 139 -7.93 -9.22 1.12
N GLU A 140 -7.32 -8.86 2.27
CA GLU A 140 -5.93 -8.38 2.34
C GLU A 140 -4.97 -9.39 1.74
N THR A 141 -5.10 -10.67 2.08
CA THR A 141 -4.25 -11.73 1.56
C THR A 141 -4.41 -11.86 0.05
N GLN A 142 -5.63 -11.92 -0.45
CA GLN A 142 -5.93 -12.02 -1.87
C GLN A 142 -5.38 -10.83 -2.67
N LEU A 143 -5.59 -9.59 -2.18
CA LEU A 143 -5.12 -8.39 -2.85
C LEU A 143 -3.59 -8.23 -2.76
N ALA A 144 -2.96 -8.73 -1.70
CA ALA A 144 -1.50 -8.74 -1.60
C ALA A 144 -0.86 -9.68 -2.64
N GLU A 145 -1.41 -10.88 -2.83
CA GLU A 145 -0.94 -11.82 -3.84
C GLU A 145 -1.15 -11.26 -5.26
N LEU A 146 -2.34 -10.73 -5.52
CA LEU A 146 -2.68 -10.11 -6.79
C LEU A 146 -1.78 -8.91 -7.10
N GLY A 147 -1.56 -8.05 -6.10
CA GLY A 147 -0.68 -6.90 -6.21
C GLY A 147 0.77 -7.27 -6.50
N ALA A 148 1.27 -8.34 -5.88
CA ALA A 148 2.61 -8.85 -6.16
C ALA A 148 2.73 -9.39 -7.59
N GLN A 149 1.71 -10.10 -8.08
CA GLN A 149 1.66 -10.60 -9.45
C GLN A 149 1.60 -9.44 -10.46
N GLU A 150 0.68 -8.49 -10.26
CA GLU A 150 0.51 -7.35 -11.15
C GLU A 150 1.75 -6.45 -11.18
N LEU A 151 2.37 -6.21 -10.02
CA LEU A 151 3.64 -5.48 -9.94
C LEU A 151 4.74 -6.20 -10.75
N SER A 152 4.85 -7.51 -10.61
CA SER A 152 5.87 -8.32 -11.30
C SER A 152 5.71 -8.27 -12.82
N LEU A 153 4.48 -8.19 -13.31
CA LEU A 153 4.16 -8.06 -14.73
C LEU A 153 4.42 -6.64 -15.26
N THR A 154 4.04 -5.61 -14.47
CA THR A 154 4.07 -4.21 -14.91
C THR A 154 5.43 -3.56 -14.72
N LEU A 155 6.17 -3.91 -13.67
CA LEU A 155 7.44 -3.27 -13.31
C LEU A 155 8.49 -3.28 -14.42
N PRO A 156 8.72 -4.37 -15.17
CA PRO A 156 9.66 -4.35 -16.30
C PRO A 156 9.28 -3.34 -17.38
N ALA A 157 7.98 -3.18 -17.67
CA ALA A 157 7.49 -2.22 -18.66
C ALA A 157 7.64 -0.76 -18.16
N ILE A 158 7.50 -0.52 -16.85
CA ILE A 158 7.79 0.78 -16.23
C ILE A 158 9.28 1.11 -16.36
N ILE A 159 10.16 0.18 -16.01
CA ILE A 159 11.62 0.36 -16.09
C ILE A 159 12.07 0.67 -17.52
N ASN A 160 11.51 -0.04 -18.49
CA ASN A 160 11.85 0.13 -19.91
C ASN A 160 11.12 1.32 -20.58
N GLY A 161 10.25 2.03 -19.84
CA GLY A 161 9.49 3.18 -20.37
C GLY A 161 8.46 2.83 -21.44
N THR A 162 8.09 1.54 -21.57
CA THR A 162 7.12 1.05 -22.56
C THR A 162 5.67 1.25 -22.12
N VAL A 163 5.42 1.40 -20.82
CA VAL A 163 4.15 1.82 -20.25
C VAL A 163 4.28 3.22 -19.67
N LYS A 164 3.29 4.07 -19.96
CA LYS A 164 3.20 5.42 -19.40
C LYS A 164 2.01 5.47 -18.45
N PRO A 165 2.16 6.13 -17.29
CA PRO A 165 1.06 6.22 -16.35
C PRO A 165 0.00 7.23 -16.83
N THR A 166 -1.27 6.93 -16.55
CA THR A 166 -2.43 7.77 -16.91
C THR A 166 -2.89 8.54 -15.65
N PRO A 167 -3.12 9.87 -15.74
CA PRO A 167 -3.69 10.63 -14.64
C PRO A 167 -5.02 10.06 -14.16
N GLN A 168 -5.27 10.15 -12.86
CA GLN A 168 -6.56 9.81 -12.26
C GLN A 168 -7.60 10.89 -12.54
N ASP A 169 -8.88 10.52 -12.57
CA ASP A 169 -10.00 11.48 -12.59
C ASP A 169 -10.36 11.87 -11.16
N ASP A 170 -9.96 13.06 -10.74
CA ASP A 170 -10.23 13.58 -9.40
C ASP A 170 -11.71 13.85 -9.13
N SER A 171 -12.55 13.96 -10.16
CA SER A 171 -13.98 14.27 -10.01
C SER A 171 -14.77 13.10 -9.41
N VAL A 172 -14.24 11.87 -9.51
CA VAL A 172 -14.84 10.65 -8.95
C VAL A 172 -14.02 10.04 -7.81
N ALA A 173 -13.00 10.77 -7.33
CA ALA A 173 -12.15 10.27 -6.26
C ALA A 173 -12.90 10.18 -4.92
N THR A 174 -12.72 9.07 -4.21
CA THR A 174 -13.18 8.89 -2.84
C THR A 174 -12.00 8.66 -1.90
N TYR A 175 -12.23 8.89 -0.60
CA TYR A 175 -11.18 8.81 0.41
C TYR A 175 -11.59 7.91 1.55
N CYS A 176 -10.66 7.13 2.07
CA CYS A 176 -10.82 6.36 3.29
C CYS A 176 -9.94 6.93 4.42
N GLN A 177 -10.36 6.76 5.66
CA GLN A 177 -9.66 7.26 6.84
C GLN A 177 -8.92 6.13 7.56
N LEU A 178 -7.92 6.49 8.37
CA LEU A 178 -7.25 5.53 9.23
C LEU A 178 -8.25 4.98 10.27
N LEU A 179 -8.37 3.67 10.33
CA LEU A 179 -9.25 3.00 11.28
C LEU A 179 -8.73 3.10 12.70
N THR A 180 -9.65 3.30 13.63
CA THR A 180 -9.41 3.37 15.07
C THR A 180 -10.20 2.29 15.79
N LYS A 181 -9.88 2.03 17.06
CA LYS A 181 -10.67 1.11 17.90
C LYS A 181 -12.14 1.54 18.05
N GLN A 182 -12.43 2.81 17.88
CA GLN A 182 -13.81 3.32 17.98
C GLN A 182 -14.65 2.90 16.77
N ASP A 183 -14.02 2.74 15.61
CA ASP A 183 -14.71 2.36 14.39
C ASP A 183 -15.24 0.91 14.44
N SER A 184 -14.65 0.04 15.26
CA SER A 184 -15.13 -1.33 15.49
C SER A 184 -16.31 -1.41 16.46
N HIS A 185 -16.75 -0.29 17.06
CA HIS A 185 -17.91 -0.31 17.95
C HIS A 185 -19.21 -0.54 17.18
N LEU A 186 -19.98 -1.55 17.62
CA LEU A 186 -21.28 -1.90 17.05
C LEU A 186 -22.39 -1.26 17.87
N ASP A 187 -22.98 -0.19 17.37
CA ASP A 187 -24.25 0.32 17.89
C ASP A 187 -25.41 -0.18 17.02
N THR A 188 -26.03 -1.27 17.47
CA THR A 188 -27.12 -1.92 16.75
C THR A 188 -28.39 -1.08 16.69
N SER A 189 -28.48 0.01 17.43
CA SER A 189 -29.61 0.95 17.32
C SER A 189 -29.50 1.90 16.12
N LEU A 190 -28.27 2.06 15.57
CA LEU A 190 -27.96 2.96 14.46
C LEU A 190 -27.67 2.23 13.15
N LEU A 191 -27.44 0.91 13.19
CA LEU A 191 -27.02 0.11 12.04
C LEU A 191 -28.13 -0.86 11.61
N THR A 192 -28.26 -1.05 10.30
CA THR A 192 -29.01 -2.20 9.78
C THR A 192 -28.27 -3.51 10.09
N ALA A 193 -28.94 -4.65 10.02
CA ALA A 193 -28.30 -5.95 10.22
C ALA A 193 -27.15 -6.18 9.22
N GLU A 194 -27.35 -5.78 7.97
CA GLU A 194 -26.35 -5.84 6.90
C GLU A 194 -25.15 -4.96 7.19
N GLN A 195 -25.35 -3.71 7.61
CA GLN A 195 -24.26 -2.81 8.00
C GLN A 195 -23.48 -3.33 9.22
N ALA A 196 -24.17 -3.91 10.19
CA ALA A 196 -23.55 -4.52 11.37
C ALA A 196 -22.70 -5.75 10.97
N GLU A 197 -23.21 -6.58 10.08
CA GLU A 197 -22.53 -7.76 9.55
C GLU A 197 -21.25 -7.36 8.78
N ARG A 198 -21.34 -6.42 7.82
CA ARG A 198 -20.17 -5.88 7.10
C ARG A 198 -19.13 -5.29 8.03
N ARG A 199 -19.57 -4.61 9.09
CA ARG A 199 -18.65 -4.06 10.09
C ARG A 199 -17.89 -5.16 10.84
N VAL A 200 -18.52 -6.30 11.15
CA VAL A 200 -17.83 -7.45 11.77
C VAL A 200 -16.79 -8.06 10.83
N ARG A 201 -17.05 -8.10 9.53
CA ARG A 201 -16.10 -8.60 8.54
C ARG A 201 -14.93 -7.64 8.28
N ALA A 202 -15.20 -6.34 8.36
CA ALA A 202 -14.20 -5.31 8.11
C ALA A 202 -13.25 -5.09 9.29
N TYR A 203 -13.64 -5.40 10.55
CA TYR A 203 -12.88 -5.13 11.78
C TYR A 203 -12.59 -6.39 12.60
#